data_b81cf582c95469f6dba0f2e5a0653087
#
_entry.id   b81cf582c95469f6dba0f2e5a0653087
#
_cell.length_a   1.000
_cell.length_b   1.000
_cell.length_c   1.000
_cell.angle_alpha   90.00
_cell.angle_beta   90.00
_cell.angle_gamma   90.00
#
_symmetry.space_group_name_H-M   'P 1'
#
loop_
_entity.id
_entity.type
_entity.pdbx_description
1 polymer ?
#
loop_
_entity_poly.entity_id
_entity_poly.type
_entity_poly.pdbx_seq_one_letter_code
_entity_poly.pdbx_strand_id
1 'polypeptide(L)'
;MPKFKENDLPKSKITLSALQKAKLIFQFSGKHLWKFYVGLFFLLLTGGTALAFPKLMGLLVDCVNNKDTAQANFIALSLLGILFLQSIFSFFRLSLFVNFTENTLANLRLALYSNLVKLPMSFFSQKRVGELNSRISSDITQIQDTLTSTIAEFLRQFILIIGGIALLATESFKLTLLMLSVVPLVAVAAVIFGRFIRSYSKKVQDKVAESQVIVEETMQGISIVKAFANEWYEIARYKTQIKEVIQIAIKGGKYRGYFASFIIFCLFGAIVAVVWYGVQLSIAGEMSVGQLISFVLYSTFVGASFGGIAELYAQIQKAIGATERVFELLDETPEKIQGTTAHQSIVKIKGNVNFKNVAFKYPSRKEMEVLKDVSFTAQFGQKIAIVGPSGAGKSTIASLLLRFYSIAEGSIEIDNKNIYDYDLEQLRGNMSIVPQDVILFGGTIRENIAYGKPNATEEEILAAAQQANAYNFIESFPEKLDTIVGERGVKLSGGQRQRIAIARALLKNPSILILDEATSSLDSESEKLVQEALEILMVGRTSIIIAHRLSTIRSADQILVL
;
A
#
# COMPACT_ATOMS: atom_id res chain seq x y z
N MET A 1 6.10 25.39 9.19
CA MET A 1 6.04 24.21 8.30
C MET A 1 7.46 23.73 8.05
N PRO A 2 7.82 22.50 8.38
CA PRO A 2 9.15 21.99 8.07
C PRO A 2 9.29 21.85 6.56
N LYS A 3 10.29 22.52 5.99
CA LYS A 3 10.68 22.33 4.58
C LYS A 3 11.08 20.86 4.40
N PHE A 4 10.33 20.12 3.59
CA PHE A 4 10.76 18.81 3.11
C PHE A 4 12.15 18.97 2.47
N LYS A 5 13.14 18.33 3.07
CA LYS A 5 14.48 18.27 2.51
C LYS A 5 14.44 17.51 1.20
N GLU A 6 15.05 18.03 0.18
CA GLU A 6 15.18 17.56 -1.21
C GLU A 6 15.79 16.15 -1.36
N ASN A 7 16.00 15.42 -0.25
CA ASN A 7 16.71 14.14 -0.18
C ASN A 7 15.82 12.88 -0.16
N ASP A 8 14.47 13.00 -0.16
CA ASP A 8 13.60 11.85 0.05
C ASP A 8 13.03 11.22 -1.23
N LEU A 9 13.48 11.64 -2.41
CA LEU A 9 13.24 10.88 -3.62
C LEU A 9 14.40 9.90 -3.82
N PRO A 10 14.16 8.59 -3.90
CA PRO A 10 15.21 7.62 -4.12
C PRO A 10 15.93 7.98 -5.43
N LYS A 11 17.22 8.33 -5.33
CA LYS A 11 18.12 8.44 -6.47
C LYS A 11 18.11 7.08 -7.15
N SER A 12 17.45 6.98 -8.29
CA SER A 12 17.16 5.78 -9.06
C SER A 12 18.42 5.14 -9.67
N LYS A 13 19.34 4.69 -8.85
CA LYS A 13 20.31 3.69 -9.26
C LYS A 13 19.83 2.38 -8.66
N ILE A 14 19.58 1.39 -9.51
CA ILE A 14 19.34 0.03 -9.05
C ILE A 14 20.55 -0.37 -8.22
N THR A 15 20.40 -0.37 -6.90
CA THR A 15 21.44 -0.82 -5.98
C THR A 15 21.37 -2.35 -5.91
N LEU A 16 22.51 -2.99 -5.68
CA LEU A 16 22.56 -4.45 -5.54
C LEU A 16 21.65 -4.94 -4.40
N SER A 17 21.54 -4.13 -3.33
CA SER A 17 20.64 -4.37 -2.20
C SER A 17 19.14 -4.32 -2.61
N ALA A 18 18.75 -3.42 -3.49
CA ALA A 18 17.40 -3.32 -4.00
C ALA A 18 16.99 -4.53 -4.85
N LEU A 19 17.92 -5.02 -5.68
CA LEU A 19 17.75 -6.26 -6.44
C LEU A 19 17.65 -7.48 -5.53
N GLN A 20 18.45 -7.53 -4.45
CA GLN A 20 18.35 -8.60 -3.45
C GLN A 20 17.00 -8.59 -2.76
N LYS A 21 16.50 -7.42 -2.35
CA LYS A 21 15.13 -7.28 -1.78
C LYS A 21 14.05 -7.68 -2.78
N ALA A 22 14.17 -7.29 -4.05
CA ALA A 22 13.23 -7.74 -5.09
C ALA A 22 13.21 -9.27 -5.25
N LYS A 23 14.37 -9.93 -5.08
CA LYS A 23 14.45 -11.40 -5.09
C LYS A 23 13.71 -12.04 -3.91
N LEU A 24 13.61 -11.35 -2.76
CA LEU A 24 12.90 -11.87 -1.59
C LEU A 24 11.40 -12.05 -1.85
N ILE A 25 10.81 -11.33 -2.82
CA ILE A 25 9.39 -11.53 -3.22
C ILE A 25 9.14 -12.99 -3.59
N PHE A 26 10.10 -13.64 -4.25
CA PHE A 26 9.98 -15.04 -4.67
C PHE A 26 9.86 -16.02 -3.47
N GLN A 27 10.26 -15.63 -2.26
CA GLN A 27 10.06 -16.45 -1.06
C GLN A 27 8.57 -16.60 -0.72
N PHE A 28 7.74 -15.61 -1.09
CA PHE A 28 6.29 -15.66 -0.91
C PHE A 28 5.55 -16.49 -1.96
N SER A 29 6.24 -16.94 -3.01
CA SER A 29 5.64 -17.78 -4.05
C SER A 29 5.34 -19.21 -3.60
N GLY A 30 6.03 -19.70 -2.57
CA GLY A 30 5.86 -21.04 -2.03
C GLY A 30 5.92 -22.10 -3.13
N LYS A 31 4.91 -22.97 -3.17
CA LYS A 31 4.80 -24.05 -4.16
C LYS A 31 4.45 -23.60 -5.59
N HIS A 32 4.22 -22.30 -5.81
CA HIS A 32 3.81 -21.78 -7.12
C HIS A 32 4.97 -21.31 -7.99
N LEU A 33 6.21 -21.36 -7.51
CA LEU A 33 7.42 -20.91 -8.21
C LEU A 33 7.63 -21.62 -9.57
N TRP A 34 7.27 -22.88 -9.70
CA TRP A 34 7.37 -23.63 -10.95
C TRP A 34 6.57 -22.99 -12.08
N LYS A 35 5.41 -22.35 -11.78
CA LYS A 35 4.58 -21.68 -12.78
C LYS A 35 5.31 -20.52 -13.43
N PHE A 36 6.17 -19.83 -12.67
CA PHE A 36 7.02 -18.77 -13.21
C PHE A 36 8.02 -19.31 -14.24
N TYR A 37 8.71 -20.43 -13.93
CA TYR A 37 9.66 -21.03 -14.87
C TYR A 37 8.97 -21.59 -16.12
N VAL A 38 7.84 -22.26 -15.97
CA VAL A 38 7.05 -22.74 -17.13
C VAL A 38 6.51 -21.54 -17.93
N GLY A 39 6.10 -20.45 -17.27
CA GLY A 39 5.73 -19.21 -17.94
C GLY A 39 6.87 -18.61 -18.77
N LEU A 40 8.11 -18.65 -18.26
CA LEU A 40 9.32 -18.25 -19.01
C LEU A 40 9.58 -19.15 -20.23
N PHE A 41 9.35 -20.44 -20.10
CA PHE A 41 9.44 -21.36 -21.24
C PHE A 41 8.44 -20.99 -22.35
N PHE A 42 7.19 -20.75 -22.00
CA PHE A 42 6.19 -20.28 -22.99
C PHE A 42 6.52 -18.88 -23.53
N LEU A 43 7.20 -18.05 -22.78
CA LEU A 43 7.70 -16.76 -23.27
C LEU A 43 8.76 -16.96 -24.36
N LEU A 44 9.68 -17.89 -24.20
CA LEU A 44 10.67 -18.22 -25.23
C LEU A 44 9.99 -18.76 -26.49
N LEU A 45 8.99 -19.63 -26.36
CA LEU A 45 8.22 -20.15 -27.49
C LEU A 45 7.46 -19.03 -28.21
N THR A 46 6.83 -18.11 -27.49
CA THR A 46 6.13 -16.95 -28.12
C THR A 46 7.11 -16.01 -28.82
N GLY A 47 8.31 -15.81 -28.27
CA GLY A 47 9.37 -15.03 -28.92
C GLY A 47 9.89 -15.70 -30.20
N GLY A 48 10.13 -17.01 -30.14
CA GLY A 48 10.59 -17.81 -31.29
C GLY A 48 9.57 -17.84 -32.44
N THR A 49 8.29 -18.06 -32.11
CA THR A 49 7.22 -18.03 -33.14
C THR A 49 7.04 -16.64 -33.75
N ALA A 50 7.19 -15.58 -32.97
CA ALA A 50 7.14 -14.20 -33.48
C ALA A 50 8.29 -13.92 -34.47
N LEU A 51 9.50 -14.44 -34.20
CA LEU A 51 10.66 -14.32 -35.09
C LEU A 51 10.55 -15.19 -36.36
N ALA A 52 9.79 -16.29 -36.35
CA ALA A 52 9.57 -17.12 -37.52
C ALA A 52 8.66 -16.42 -38.57
N PHE A 53 7.75 -15.56 -38.12
CA PHE A 53 6.76 -14.90 -38.98
C PHE A 53 7.38 -14.09 -40.16
N PRO A 54 8.36 -13.16 -39.94
CA PRO A 54 8.96 -12.41 -41.04
C PRO A 54 9.67 -13.30 -42.07
N LYS A 55 10.33 -14.38 -41.62
CA LYS A 55 11.01 -15.31 -42.54
C LYS A 55 10.03 -16.03 -43.43
N LEU A 56 8.95 -16.55 -42.89
CA LEU A 56 7.92 -17.25 -43.69
C LEU A 56 7.18 -16.28 -44.63
N MET A 57 6.98 -15.04 -44.23
CA MET A 57 6.41 -14.01 -45.10
C MET A 57 7.31 -13.74 -46.31
N GLY A 58 8.63 -13.66 -46.10
CA GLY A 58 9.58 -13.53 -47.21
C GLY A 58 9.57 -14.73 -48.15
N LEU A 59 9.57 -15.93 -47.61
CA LEU A 59 9.48 -17.17 -48.43
C LEU A 59 8.17 -17.25 -49.21
N LEU A 60 7.06 -16.77 -48.64
CA LEU A 60 5.78 -16.70 -49.34
C LEU A 60 5.83 -15.76 -50.57
N VAL A 61 6.53 -14.63 -50.43
CA VAL A 61 6.72 -13.67 -51.54
C VAL A 61 7.63 -14.25 -52.62
N ASP A 62 8.68 -14.98 -52.23
CA ASP A 62 9.60 -15.61 -53.20
C ASP A 62 8.90 -16.68 -54.08
N CYS A 63 7.82 -17.32 -53.56
CA CYS A 63 7.00 -18.25 -54.33
C CYS A 63 6.35 -17.58 -55.55
N VAL A 64 6.10 -16.27 -55.53
CA VAL A 64 5.56 -15.52 -56.68
C VAL A 64 6.54 -15.55 -57.85
N ASN A 65 7.83 -15.37 -57.60
CA ASN A 65 8.87 -15.41 -58.61
C ASN A 65 9.05 -16.82 -59.19
N ASN A 66 8.88 -17.84 -58.37
CA ASN A 66 9.04 -19.25 -58.75
C ASN A 66 7.76 -19.83 -59.38
N LYS A 67 6.63 -19.10 -59.35
CA LYS A 67 5.29 -19.55 -59.82
C LYS A 67 4.83 -20.86 -59.20
N ASP A 68 5.29 -21.19 -58.00
CA ASP A 68 4.95 -22.41 -57.28
C ASP A 68 3.78 -22.19 -56.33
N THR A 69 2.57 -22.46 -56.80
CA THR A 69 1.32 -22.30 -56.04
C THR A 69 1.18 -23.35 -54.91
N ALA A 70 1.76 -24.53 -55.09
CA ALA A 70 1.70 -25.57 -54.06
C ALA A 70 2.55 -25.21 -52.85
N GLN A 71 3.77 -24.69 -53.10
CA GLN A 71 4.66 -24.20 -52.05
C GLN A 71 4.07 -22.97 -51.32
N ALA A 72 3.45 -22.04 -52.08
CA ALA A 72 2.79 -20.87 -51.52
C ALA A 72 1.64 -21.25 -50.57
N ASN A 73 0.80 -22.23 -50.94
CA ASN A 73 -0.29 -22.72 -50.08
C ASN A 73 0.26 -23.38 -48.81
N PHE A 74 1.35 -24.17 -48.93
CA PHE A 74 1.99 -24.80 -47.76
C PHE A 74 2.56 -23.77 -46.79
N ILE A 75 3.24 -22.72 -47.29
CA ILE A 75 3.79 -21.64 -46.43
C ILE A 75 2.67 -20.83 -45.80
N ALA A 76 1.60 -20.52 -46.54
CA ALA A 76 0.45 -19.80 -46.00
C ALA A 76 -0.23 -20.59 -44.85
N LEU A 77 -0.41 -21.91 -45.03
CA LEU A 77 -0.94 -22.77 -43.99
C LEU A 77 0.01 -22.85 -42.77
N SER A 78 1.33 -22.90 -43.04
CA SER A 78 2.35 -22.87 -41.97
C SER A 78 2.33 -21.57 -41.17
N LEU A 79 2.13 -20.41 -41.84
CA LEU A 79 1.94 -19.11 -41.19
C LEU A 79 0.73 -19.11 -40.28
N LEU A 80 -0.41 -19.58 -40.77
CA LEU A 80 -1.61 -19.71 -39.94
C LEU A 80 -1.39 -20.65 -38.74
N GLY A 81 -0.70 -21.78 -38.97
CA GLY A 81 -0.33 -22.72 -37.91
C GLY A 81 0.57 -22.09 -36.83
N ILE A 82 1.57 -21.32 -37.25
CA ILE A 82 2.46 -20.61 -36.29
C ILE A 82 1.70 -19.55 -35.51
N LEU A 83 0.82 -18.77 -36.14
CA LEU A 83 0.00 -17.78 -35.43
C LEU A 83 -0.96 -18.45 -34.43
N PHE A 84 -1.54 -19.60 -34.81
CA PHE A 84 -2.37 -20.38 -33.89
C PHE A 84 -1.57 -20.90 -32.69
N LEU A 85 -0.39 -21.47 -32.92
CA LEU A 85 0.50 -21.91 -31.86
C LEU A 85 0.95 -20.75 -30.97
N GLN A 86 1.27 -19.60 -31.56
CA GLN A 86 1.63 -18.39 -30.82
C GLN A 86 0.50 -17.93 -29.89
N SER A 87 -0.74 -18.01 -30.36
CA SER A 87 -1.93 -17.70 -29.55
C SER A 87 -2.04 -18.63 -28.35
N ILE A 88 -1.88 -19.95 -28.56
CA ILE A 88 -1.88 -20.95 -27.47
C ILE A 88 -0.76 -20.68 -26.48
N PHE A 89 0.46 -20.49 -26.94
CA PHE A 89 1.61 -20.22 -26.06
C PHE A 89 1.43 -18.92 -25.28
N SER A 90 0.88 -17.88 -25.91
CA SER A 90 0.57 -16.61 -25.25
C SER A 90 -0.49 -16.77 -24.14
N PHE A 91 -1.51 -17.59 -24.37
CA PHE A 91 -2.53 -17.90 -23.38
C PHE A 91 -1.92 -18.57 -22.13
N PHE A 92 -1.15 -19.65 -22.35
CA PHE A 92 -0.52 -20.36 -21.23
C PHE A 92 0.48 -19.48 -20.49
N ARG A 93 1.28 -18.70 -21.21
CA ARG A 93 2.21 -17.73 -20.63
C ARG A 93 1.48 -16.77 -19.68
N LEU A 94 0.43 -16.10 -20.19
CA LEU A 94 -0.30 -15.10 -19.42
C LEU A 94 -1.00 -15.74 -18.20
N SER A 95 -1.68 -16.86 -18.40
CA SER A 95 -2.38 -17.59 -17.33
C SER A 95 -1.44 -18.05 -16.21
N LEU A 96 -0.24 -18.54 -16.56
CA LEU A 96 0.76 -18.97 -15.59
C LEU A 96 1.36 -17.80 -14.82
N PHE A 97 1.70 -16.69 -15.50
CA PHE A 97 2.21 -15.49 -14.82
C PHE A 97 1.17 -14.87 -13.89
N VAL A 98 -0.09 -14.73 -14.32
CA VAL A 98 -1.17 -14.24 -13.47
C VAL A 98 -1.34 -15.13 -12.23
N ASN A 99 -1.43 -16.44 -12.42
CA ASN A 99 -1.61 -17.37 -11.32
C ASN A 99 -0.43 -17.34 -10.33
N PHE A 100 0.80 -17.28 -10.83
CA PHE A 100 2.00 -17.10 -10.00
C PHE A 100 1.94 -15.80 -9.20
N THR A 101 1.65 -14.68 -9.87
CA THR A 101 1.64 -13.34 -9.28
C THR A 101 0.58 -13.23 -8.20
N GLU A 102 -0.67 -13.63 -8.49
CA GLU A 102 -1.78 -13.50 -7.53
C GLU A 102 -1.52 -14.31 -6.24
N ASN A 103 -1.03 -15.56 -6.36
CA ASN A 103 -0.71 -16.36 -5.18
C ASN A 103 0.47 -15.77 -4.38
N THR A 104 1.50 -15.27 -5.06
CA THR A 104 2.65 -14.63 -4.41
C THR A 104 2.23 -13.38 -3.65
N LEU A 105 1.40 -12.54 -4.27
CA LEU A 105 0.93 -11.30 -3.65
C LEU A 105 -0.10 -11.53 -2.55
N ALA A 106 -0.94 -12.57 -2.65
CA ALA A 106 -1.82 -12.95 -1.56
C ALA A 106 -1.03 -13.27 -0.29
N ASN A 107 0.05 -14.06 -0.42
CA ASN A 107 0.93 -14.39 0.70
C ASN A 107 1.69 -13.15 1.21
N LEU A 108 2.16 -12.27 0.32
CA LEU A 108 2.84 -11.02 0.69
C LEU A 108 1.88 -10.07 1.45
N ARG A 109 0.65 -9.88 0.95
CA ARG A 109 -0.38 -9.07 1.62
C ARG A 109 -0.70 -9.60 3.01
N LEU A 110 -0.86 -10.92 3.14
CA LEU A 110 -1.13 -11.56 4.42
C LEU A 110 0.03 -11.35 5.41
N ALA A 111 1.27 -11.56 4.97
CA ALA A 111 2.46 -11.35 5.78
C ALA A 111 2.59 -9.88 6.22
N LEU A 112 2.38 -8.94 5.29
CA LEU A 112 2.44 -7.51 5.58
C LEU A 112 1.37 -7.09 6.57
N TYR A 113 0.12 -7.51 6.37
CA TYR A 113 -0.97 -7.21 7.28
C TYR A 113 -0.73 -7.83 8.66
N SER A 114 -0.29 -9.08 8.71
CA SER A 114 0.04 -9.77 9.96
C SER A 114 1.16 -9.09 10.74
N ASN A 115 2.18 -8.54 10.03
CA ASN A 115 3.24 -7.77 10.68
C ASN A 115 2.73 -6.43 11.19
N LEU A 116 2.00 -5.68 10.33
CA LEU A 116 1.48 -4.35 10.68
C LEU A 116 0.62 -4.37 11.93
N VAL A 117 -0.32 -5.32 12.05
CA VAL A 117 -1.20 -5.41 13.23
C VAL A 117 -0.42 -5.69 14.53
N LYS A 118 0.77 -6.25 14.41
CA LYS A 118 1.65 -6.56 15.55
C LYS A 118 2.67 -5.47 15.86
N LEU A 119 2.77 -4.40 15.07
CA LEU A 119 3.72 -3.33 15.34
C LEU A 119 3.35 -2.52 16.59
N PRO A 120 4.36 -1.98 17.31
CA PRO A 120 4.11 -1.21 18.52
C PRO A 120 3.43 0.14 18.22
N MET A 121 2.71 0.66 19.20
CA MET A 121 1.99 1.94 19.08
C MET A 121 2.91 3.12 18.76
N SER A 122 4.19 3.06 19.17
CA SER A 122 5.22 4.03 18.82
C SER A 122 5.45 4.18 17.31
N PHE A 123 5.29 3.10 16.54
CA PHE A 123 5.33 3.13 15.07
C PHE A 123 4.15 3.92 14.50
N PHE A 124 2.93 3.61 14.94
CA PHE A 124 1.71 4.28 14.44
C PHE A 124 1.64 5.76 14.81
N SER A 125 2.24 6.15 15.94
CA SER A 125 2.32 7.57 16.32
C SER A 125 3.24 8.42 15.43
N GLN A 126 4.17 7.78 14.69
CA GLN A 126 5.13 8.45 13.81
C GLN A 126 4.73 8.41 12.33
N LYS A 127 3.86 7.48 11.93
CA LYS A 127 3.43 7.26 10.54
C LYS A 127 1.98 7.68 10.33
N ARG A 128 1.69 8.25 9.17
CA ARG A 128 0.30 8.57 8.80
C ARG A 128 -0.43 7.33 8.29
N VAL A 129 -1.65 7.11 8.72
CA VAL A 129 -2.50 5.98 8.26
C VAL A 129 -2.64 5.97 6.73
N GLY A 130 -2.78 7.15 6.10
CA GLY A 130 -2.85 7.26 4.64
C GLY A 130 -1.57 6.79 3.93
N GLU A 131 -0.37 7.02 4.52
CA GLU A 131 0.89 6.50 4.00
C GLU A 131 0.92 4.97 4.04
N LEU A 132 0.52 4.39 5.17
CA LEU A 132 0.47 2.93 5.34
C LEU A 132 -0.51 2.27 4.36
N ASN A 133 -1.69 2.87 4.19
CA ASN A 133 -2.69 2.39 3.24
C ASN A 133 -2.19 2.47 1.79
N SER A 134 -1.49 3.56 1.42
CA SER A 134 -0.87 3.68 0.10
C SER A 134 0.19 2.60 -0.16
N ARG A 135 1.00 2.24 0.85
CA ARG A 135 2.00 1.16 0.74
C ARG A 135 1.35 -0.21 0.56
N ILE A 136 0.23 -0.48 1.26
CA ILE A 136 -0.49 -1.76 1.16
C ILE A 136 -1.22 -1.89 -0.19
N SER A 137 -1.77 -0.79 -0.74
CA SER A 137 -2.54 -0.84 -1.98
C SER A 137 -1.69 -0.50 -3.20
N SER A 138 -1.19 0.73 -3.31
CA SER A 138 -0.51 1.24 -4.50
C SER A 138 0.83 0.55 -4.78
N ASP A 139 1.67 0.35 -3.74
CA ASP A 139 2.97 -0.28 -3.92
C ASP A 139 2.84 -1.76 -4.30
N ILE A 140 1.88 -2.48 -3.69
CA ILE A 140 1.62 -3.88 -4.06
C ILE A 140 1.06 -3.99 -5.48
N THR A 141 0.18 -3.07 -5.91
CA THR A 141 -0.32 -3.04 -7.29
C THR A 141 0.82 -2.81 -8.28
N GLN A 142 1.76 -1.92 -7.97
CA GLN A 142 2.95 -1.70 -8.82
C GLN A 142 3.83 -2.96 -8.93
N ILE A 143 3.98 -3.72 -7.85
CA ILE A 143 4.66 -5.03 -7.85
C ILE A 143 3.88 -6.04 -8.70
N GLN A 144 2.55 -6.07 -8.57
CA GLN A 144 1.64 -6.93 -9.32
C GLN A 144 1.81 -6.76 -10.83
N ASP A 145 1.69 -5.52 -11.31
CA ASP A 145 1.81 -5.20 -12.74
C ASP A 145 3.19 -5.61 -13.28
N THR A 146 4.23 -5.41 -12.47
CA THR A 146 5.59 -5.74 -12.86
C THR A 146 5.81 -7.25 -12.94
N LEU A 147 5.35 -8.03 -11.99
CA LEU A 147 5.48 -9.49 -12.00
C LEU A 147 4.60 -10.15 -13.07
N THR A 148 3.40 -9.62 -13.31
CA THR A 148 2.44 -10.20 -14.25
C THR A 148 2.84 -9.96 -15.71
N SER A 149 3.26 -8.73 -16.05
CA SER A 149 3.44 -8.32 -17.43
C SER A 149 4.80 -7.69 -17.74
N THR A 150 5.28 -6.76 -16.91
CA THR A 150 6.45 -5.93 -17.26
C THR A 150 7.73 -6.75 -17.42
N ILE A 151 8.00 -7.70 -16.51
CA ILE A 151 9.19 -8.56 -16.58
C ILE A 151 9.12 -9.46 -17.81
N ALA A 152 7.95 -10.06 -18.06
CA ALA A 152 7.76 -10.92 -19.22
C ALA A 152 7.95 -10.15 -20.53
N GLU A 153 7.36 -8.96 -20.62
CA GLU A 153 7.49 -8.11 -21.81
C GLU A 153 8.92 -7.61 -22.00
N PHE A 154 9.60 -7.21 -20.92
CA PHE A 154 11.00 -6.81 -20.95
C PHE A 154 11.90 -7.92 -21.49
N LEU A 155 11.75 -9.15 -21.02
CA LEU A 155 12.49 -10.31 -21.51
C LEU A 155 12.13 -10.62 -22.98
N ARG A 156 10.85 -10.52 -23.34
CA ARG A 156 10.41 -10.70 -24.74
C ARG A 156 11.06 -9.70 -25.69
N GLN A 157 11.17 -8.42 -25.29
CA GLN A 157 11.85 -7.41 -26.11
C GLN A 157 13.33 -7.76 -26.33
N PHE A 158 14.02 -8.28 -25.32
CA PHE A 158 15.41 -8.75 -25.49
C PHE A 158 15.52 -9.92 -26.47
N ILE A 159 14.60 -10.89 -26.41
CA ILE A 159 14.56 -12.02 -27.34
C ILE A 159 14.37 -11.52 -28.77
N LEU A 160 13.42 -10.59 -28.98
CA LEU A 160 13.13 -10.02 -30.30
C LEU A 160 14.30 -9.19 -30.84
N ILE A 161 15.00 -8.43 -30.00
CA ILE A 161 16.16 -7.64 -30.43
C ILE A 161 17.32 -8.54 -30.79
N ILE A 162 17.73 -9.43 -29.87
CA ILE A 162 18.91 -10.29 -30.08
C ILE A 162 18.63 -11.27 -31.21
N GLY A 163 17.50 -11.97 -31.18
CA GLY A 163 17.10 -12.91 -32.23
C GLY A 163 16.83 -12.21 -33.56
N GLY A 164 16.18 -11.06 -33.54
CA GLY A 164 15.92 -10.26 -34.75
C GLY A 164 17.19 -9.75 -35.41
N ILE A 165 18.15 -9.19 -34.64
CA ILE A 165 19.45 -8.76 -35.17
C ILE A 165 20.26 -9.94 -35.73
N ALA A 166 20.25 -11.09 -35.05
CA ALA A 166 20.91 -12.29 -35.53
C ALA A 166 20.33 -12.75 -36.89
N LEU A 167 18.99 -12.78 -37.01
CA LEU A 167 18.31 -13.16 -38.24
C LEU A 167 18.51 -12.11 -39.35
N LEU A 168 18.48 -10.82 -39.05
CA LEU A 168 18.83 -9.75 -40.01
C LEU A 168 20.24 -9.94 -40.57
N ALA A 169 21.21 -10.28 -39.71
CA ALA A 169 22.59 -10.53 -40.16
C ALA A 169 22.71 -11.74 -41.08
N THR A 170 21.85 -12.76 -40.91
CA THR A 170 21.81 -13.93 -41.84
C THR A 170 21.14 -13.61 -43.16
N GLU A 171 20.18 -12.66 -43.22
CA GLU A 171 19.56 -12.23 -44.47
C GLU A 171 20.51 -11.33 -45.29
N SER A 172 21.11 -10.31 -44.67
CA SER A 172 22.12 -9.45 -45.30
C SER A 172 22.93 -8.70 -44.24
N PHE A 173 24.21 -9.02 -44.13
CA PHE A 173 25.11 -8.33 -43.22
C PHE A 173 25.31 -6.85 -43.58
N LYS A 174 25.35 -6.53 -44.89
CA LYS A 174 25.49 -5.15 -45.40
C LYS A 174 24.29 -4.27 -44.98
N LEU A 175 23.06 -4.76 -45.15
CA LEU A 175 21.85 -4.05 -44.75
C LEU A 175 21.73 -3.92 -43.23
N THR A 176 22.15 -4.96 -42.47
CA THR A 176 22.14 -4.92 -40.98
C THR A 176 23.06 -3.83 -40.47
N LEU A 177 24.24 -3.67 -41.05
CA LEU A 177 25.18 -2.62 -40.65
C LEU A 177 24.63 -1.21 -40.99
N LEU A 178 23.97 -1.06 -42.12
CA LEU A 178 23.28 0.18 -42.50
C LEU A 178 22.18 0.51 -41.48
N MET A 179 21.32 -0.45 -41.15
CA MET A 179 20.25 -0.25 -40.17
C MET A 179 20.80 0.10 -38.76
N LEU A 180 21.84 -0.62 -38.30
CA LEU A 180 22.44 -0.36 -36.99
C LEU A 180 23.17 0.98 -36.92
N SER A 181 23.60 1.56 -38.04
CA SER A 181 24.25 2.89 -38.08
C SER A 181 23.35 4.03 -37.59
N VAL A 182 22.01 3.85 -37.66
CA VAL A 182 21.04 4.83 -37.16
C VAL A 182 20.91 4.81 -35.64
N VAL A 183 21.22 3.66 -34.98
CA VAL A 183 21.06 3.50 -33.54
C VAL A 183 21.88 4.51 -32.71
N PRO A 184 23.18 4.75 -32.99
CA PRO A 184 23.94 5.78 -32.25
C PRO A 184 23.36 7.17 -32.38
N LEU A 185 22.85 7.54 -33.57
CA LEU A 185 22.20 8.86 -33.78
C LEU A 185 20.97 9.04 -32.88
N VAL A 186 20.10 8.01 -32.84
CA VAL A 186 18.91 7.99 -31.95
C VAL A 186 19.32 8.02 -30.50
N ALA A 187 20.37 7.27 -30.10
CA ALA A 187 20.85 7.22 -28.72
C ALA A 187 21.36 8.60 -28.24
N VAL A 188 22.12 9.32 -29.07
CA VAL A 188 22.60 10.68 -28.75
C VAL A 188 21.41 11.63 -28.58
N ALA A 189 20.46 11.61 -29.52
CA ALA A 189 19.24 12.42 -29.41
C ALA A 189 18.43 12.08 -28.15
N ALA A 190 18.28 10.78 -27.82
CA ALA A 190 17.57 10.34 -26.62
C ALA A 190 18.21 10.89 -25.33
N VAL A 191 19.54 10.97 -25.25
CA VAL A 191 20.24 11.56 -24.10
C VAL A 191 19.99 13.06 -24.01
N ILE A 192 20.06 13.79 -25.14
CA ILE A 192 19.87 15.23 -25.18
C ILE A 192 18.42 15.59 -24.81
N PHE A 193 17.45 15.07 -25.56
CA PHE A 193 16.03 15.35 -25.31
C PHE A 193 15.54 14.78 -23.97
N GLY A 194 16.06 13.63 -23.57
CA GLY A 194 15.71 12.97 -22.31
C GLY A 194 16.03 13.82 -21.08
N ARG A 195 17.11 14.61 -21.09
CA ARG A 195 17.43 15.57 -20.02
C ARG A 195 16.37 16.66 -19.91
N PHE A 196 15.97 17.26 -21.03
CA PHE A 196 14.94 18.31 -21.04
C PHE A 196 13.57 17.75 -20.64
N ILE A 197 13.16 16.61 -21.22
CA ILE A 197 11.88 15.96 -20.91
C ILE A 197 11.80 15.61 -19.41
N ARG A 198 12.87 15.05 -18.84
CA ARG A 198 12.93 14.71 -17.40
C ARG A 198 12.81 15.95 -16.53
N SER A 199 13.53 17.03 -16.85
CA SER A 199 13.49 18.30 -16.11
C SER A 199 12.07 18.89 -16.10
N TYR A 200 11.43 18.99 -17.26
CA TYR A 200 10.06 19.50 -17.35
C TYR A 200 9.04 18.57 -16.70
N SER A 201 9.18 17.24 -16.84
CA SER A 201 8.30 16.28 -16.16
C SER A 201 8.37 16.41 -14.64
N LYS A 202 9.58 16.61 -14.07
CA LYS A 202 9.73 16.87 -12.63
C LYS A 202 9.00 18.14 -12.24
N LYS A 203 9.23 19.27 -12.95
CA LYS A 203 8.56 20.55 -12.65
C LYS A 203 7.03 20.44 -12.73
N VAL A 204 6.49 19.68 -13.69
CA VAL A 204 5.04 19.42 -13.78
C VAL A 204 4.57 18.66 -12.56
N GLN A 205 5.26 17.58 -12.15
CA GLN A 205 4.90 16.80 -10.97
C GLN A 205 4.93 17.65 -9.69
N ASP A 206 5.95 18.47 -9.50
CA ASP A 206 6.08 19.36 -8.35
C ASP A 206 4.89 20.34 -8.30
N LYS A 207 4.51 20.94 -9.43
CA LYS A 207 3.38 21.87 -9.52
C LYS A 207 2.01 21.18 -9.37
N VAL A 208 1.87 19.96 -9.85
CA VAL A 208 0.66 19.14 -9.60
C VAL A 208 0.54 18.82 -8.10
N ALA A 209 1.65 18.47 -7.43
CA ALA A 209 1.65 18.22 -5.99
C ALA A 209 1.24 19.49 -5.20
N GLU A 210 1.74 20.68 -5.58
CA GLU A 210 1.29 21.95 -4.98
C GLU A 210 -0.22 22.17 -5.18
N SER A 211 -0.76 21.85 -6.36
CA SER A 211 -2.21 21.98 -6.62
C SER A 211 -3.05 20.99 -5.82
N GLN A 212 -2.51 19.78 -5.56
CA GLN A 212 -3.17 18.75 -4.76
C GLN A 212 -3.34 19.19 -3.30
N VAL A 213 -2.36 19.92 -2.75
CA VAL A 213 -2.46 20.49 -1.38
C VAL A 213 -3.67 21.41 -1.27
N ILE A 214 -3.94 22.26 -2.29
CA ILE A 214 -5.12 23.14 -2.29
C ILE A 214 -6.41 22.31 -2.24
N VAL A 215 -6.49 21.23 -3.03
CA VAL A 215 -7.66 20.33 -3.03
C VAL A 215 -7.85 19.68 -1.66
N GLU A 216 -6.75 19.16 -1.07
CA GLU A 216 -6.80 18.52 0.25
C GLU A 216 -7.26 19.50 1.34
N GLU A 217 -6.67 20.70 1.39
CA GLU A 217 -7.08 21.76 2.34
C GLU A 217 -8.55 22.13 2.18
N THR A 218 -8.99 22.36 0.92
CA THR A 218 -10.38 22.76 0.61
C THR A 218 -11.37 21.67 1.00
N MET A 219 -11.07 20.38 0.71
CA MET A 219 -11.95 19.27 1.04
C MET A 219 -12.00 18.99 2.55
N GLN A 220 -10.88 19.11 3.27
CA GLN A 220 -10.87 19.01 4.73
C GLN A 220 -11.64 20.15 5.40
N GLY A 221 -11.56 21.35 4.82
CA GLY A 221 -12.25 22.55 5.30
C GLY A 221 -13.59 22.83 4.60
N ILE A 222 -14.21 21.88 3.92
CA ILE A 222 -15.37 22.14 3.04
C ILE A 222 -16.55 22.79 3.76
N SER A 223 -16.80 22.44 5.03
CA SER A 223 -17.83 23.05 5.86
C SER A 223 -17.58 24.55 6.08
N ILE A 224 -16.30 24.95 6.24
CA ILE A 224 -15.90 26.34 6.40
C ILE A 224 -16.11 27.09 5.08
N VAL A 225 -15.66 26.50 3.96
CA VAL A 225 -15.85 27.09 2.63
C VAL A 225 -17.33 27.36 2.38
N LYS A 226 -18.20 26.39 2.70
CA LYS A 226 -19.65 26.52 2.57
C LYS A 226 -20.24 27.55 3.52
N ALA A 227 -19.82 27.55 4.78
CA ALA A 227 -20.32 28.51 5.79
C ALA A 227 -20.00 29.97 5.45
N PHE A 228 -18.86 30.21 4.79
CA PHE A 228 -18.42 31.54 4.36
C PHE A 228 -18.79 31.89 2.92
N ALA A 229 -19.45 30.97 2.18
CA ALA A 229 -19.84 31.13 0.76
C ALA A 229 -18.62 31.47 -0.14
N ASN A 230 -17.45 30.90 0.15
CA ASN A 230 -16.17 31.21 -0.51
C ASN A 230 -15.78 30.21 -1.61
N GLU A 231 -16.74 29.51 -2.22
CA GLU A 231 -16.49 28.54 -3.29
C GLU A 231 -15.75 29.17 -4.47
N TRP A 232 -16.17 30.37 -4.88
CA TRP A 232 -15.54 31.05 -6.00
C TRP A 232 -14.09 31.47 -5.72
N TYR A 233 -13.78 31.80 -4.47
CA TYR A 233 -12.40 32.10 -4.05
C TYR A 233 -11.51 30.87 -4.20
N GLU A 234 -11.93 29.71 -3.70
CA GLU A 234 -11.16 28.47 -3.81
C GLU A 234 -11.04 28.00 -5.27
N ILE A 235 -12.09 28.13 -6.08
CA ILE A 235 -12.04 27.84 -7.52
C ILE A 235 -11.02 28.75 -8.21
N ALA A 236 -10.99 30.04 -7.91
CA ALA A 236 -10.03 30.97 -8.51
C ALA A 236 -8.58 30.66 -8.08
N ARG A 237 -8.36 30.31 -6.81
CA ARG A 237 -7.08 29.87 -6.26
C ARG A 237 -6.56 28.63 -6.99
N TYR A 238 -7.38 27.61 -7.13
CA TYR A 238 -7.04 26.38 -7.84
C TYR A 238 -6.80 26.64 -9.34
N LYS A 239 -7.64 27.43 -10.00
CA LYS A 239 -7.51 27.82 -11.42
C LYS A 239 -6.18 28.49 -11.71
N THR A 240 -5.69 29.32 -10.81
CA THR A 240 -4.39 30.00 -10.95
C THR A 240 -3.25 28.98 -10.93
N GLN A 241 -3.28 28.05 -10.00
CA GLN A 241 -2.27 27.00 -9.88
C GLN A 241 -2.28 26.06 -11.09
N ILE A 242 -3.45 25.66 -11.58
CA ILE A 242 -3.58 24.82 -12.77
C ILE A 242 -3.06 25.50 -14.03
N LYS A 243 -3.21 26.83 -14.18
CA LYS A 243 -2.60 27.56 -15.30
C LYS A 243 -1.08 27.44 -15.35
N GLU A 244 -0.40 27.47 -14.17
CA GLU A 244 1.04 27.26 -14.10
C GLU A 244 1.42 25.83 -14.54
N VAL A 245 0.67 24.82 -14.06
CA VAL A 245 0.85 23.42 -14.47
C VAL A 245 0.76 23.31 -16.00
N ILE A 246 -0.29 23.88 -16.62
CA ILE A 246 -0.52 23.84 -18.07
C ILE A 246 0.66 24.46 -18.82
N GLN A 247 1.14 25.63 -18.42
CA GLN A 247 2.24 26.30 -19.10
C GLN A 247 3.53 25.47 -19.12
N ILE A 248 3.85 24.83 -17.99
CA ILE A 248 5.05 23.98 -17.87
C ILE A 248 4.84 22.67 -18.66
N ALA A 249 3.65 22.08 -18.57
CA ALA A 249 3.30 20.85 -19.28
C ALA A 249 3.38 21.03 -20.81
N ILE A 250 2.86 22.17 -21.36
CA ILE A 250 2.94 22.49 -22.79
C ILE A 250 4.41 22.62 -23.22
N LYS A 251 5.27 23.30 -22.44
CA LYS A 251 6.69 23.39 -22.75
C LYS A 251 7.35 22.01 -22.79
N GLY A 252 7.09 21.15 -21.78
CA GLY A 252 7.56 19.76 -21.76
C GLY A 252 7.01 18.93 -22.92
N GLY A 253 5.74 19.15 -23.29
CA GLY A 253 5.09 18.51 -24.44
C GLY A 253 5.75 18.84 -25.78
N LYS A 254 6.18 20.09 -25.98
CA LYS A 254 6.93 20.49 -27.19
C LYS A 254 8.24 19.72 -27.34
N TYR A 255 9.03 19.55 -26.25
CA TYR A 255 10.25 18.75 -26.32
C TYR A 255 9.98 17.27 -26.61
N ARG A 256 8.90 16.69 -26.04
CA ARG A 256 8.46 15.35 -26.41
C ARG A 256 8.05 15.26 -27.87
N GLY A 257 7.33 16.26 -28.38
CA GLY A 257 6.93 16.35 -29.78
C GLY A 257 8.15 16.38 -30.72
N TYR A 258 9.13 17.25 -30.47
CA TYR A 258 10.36 17.30 -31.27
C TYR A 258 11.11 15.97 -31.24
N PHE A 259 11.24 15.35 -30.10
CA PHE A 259 11.90 14.06 -29.98
C PHE A 259 11.15 12.95 -30.74
N ALA A 260 9.81 12.88 -30.58
CA ALA A 260 8.99 11.91 -31.30
C ALA A 260 9.09 12.11 -32.83
N SER A 261 9.01 13.35 -33.30
CA SER A 261 9.16 13.66 -34.73
C SER A 261 10.54 13.26 -35.25
N PHE A 262 11.59 13.52 -34.48
CA PHE A 262 12.94 13.09 -34.82
C PHE A 262 13.07 11.56 -34.92
N ILE A 263 12.52 10.83 -33.94
CA ILE A 263 12.52 9.35 -33.98
C ILE A 263 11.77 8.82 -35.19
N ILE A 264 10.57 9.38 -35.49
CA ILE A 264 9.77 8.99 -36.64
C ILE A 264 10.58 9.20 -37.92
N PHE A 265 11.22 10.36 -38.07
CA PHE A 265 12.06 10.65 -39.24
C PHE A 265 13.22 9.66 -39.37
N CYS A 266 13.94 9.37 -38.27
CA CYS A 266 15.04 8.39 -38.27
C CYS A 266 14.57 6.98 -38.60
N LEU A 267 13.43 6.54 -38.03
CA LEU A 267 12.89 5.20 -38.24
C LEU A 267 12.46 5.00 -39.71
N PHE A 268 11.62 5.88 -40.21
CA PHE A 268 11.16 5.77 -41.60
C PHE A 268 12.27 6.06 -42.60
N GLY A 269 13.18 6.99 -42.27
CA GLY A 269 14.38 7.24 -43.08
C GLY A 269 15.28 6.01 -43.18
N ALA A 270 15.47 5.29 -42.06
CA ALA A 270 16.20 4.03 -42.05
C ALA A 270 15.51 2.96 -42.92
N ILE A 271 14.17 2.84 -42.83
CA ILE A 271 13.40 1.90 -43.68
C ILE A 271 13.57 2.24 -45.16
N VAL A 272 13.45 3.52 -45.53
CA VAL A 272 13.64 3.97 -46.91
C VAL A 272 15.06 3.67 -47.40
N ALA A 273 16.09 3.93 -46.57
CA ALA A 273 17.48 3.65 -46.92
C ALA A 273 17.73 2.13 -47.10
N VAL A 274 17.16 1.30 -46.23
CA VAL A 274 17.21 -0.17 -46.29
C VAL A 274 16.52 -0.67 -47.55
N VAL A 275 15.32 -0.18 -47.86
CA VAL A 275 14.58 -0.59 -49.08
C VAL A 275 15.34 -0.14 -50.33
N TRP A 276 15.82 1.10 -50.38
CA TRP A 276 16.58 1.62 -51.49
C TRP A 276 17.83 0.81 -51.79
N TYR A 277 18.65 0.56 -50.76
CA TYR A 277 19.88 -0.24 -50.92
C TYR A 277 19.57 -1.73 -51.15
N GLY A 278 18.53 -2.27 -50.54
CA GLY A 278 18.08 -3.65 -50.72
C GLY A 278 17.56 -3.92 -52.16
N VAL A 279 16.88 -2.96 -52.78
CA VAL A 279 16.49 -3.03 -54.21
C VAL A 279 17.73 -3.08 -55.10
N GLN A 280 18.78 -2.29 -54.80
CA GLN A 280 20.04 -2.36 -55.57
C GLN A 280 20.70 -3.73 -55.47
N LEU A 281 20.74 -4.32 -54.23
CA LEU A 281 21.27 -5.66 -54.04
C LEU A 281 20.42 -6.74 -54.73
N SER A 282 19.11 -6.56 -54.79
CA SER A 282 18.21 -7.47 -55.50
C SER A 282 18.40 -7.40 -57.03
N ILE A 283 18.58 -6.20 -57.59
CA ILE A 283 18.91 -6.02 -59.03
C ILE A 283 20.26 -6.64 -59.36
N ALA A 284 21.24 -6.55 -58.45
CA ALA A 284 22.55 -7.20 -58.59
C ALA A 284 22.51 -8.72 -58.42
N GLY A 285 21.37 -9.34 -58.02
CA GLY A 285 21.22 -10.76 -57.80
C GLY A 285 21.80 -11.26 -56.47
N GLU A 286 22.20 -10.33 -55.57
CA GLU A 286 22.76 -10.70 -54.25
C GLU A 286 21.66 -11.00 -53.21
N MET A 287 20.40 -10.68 -53.48
CA MET A 287 19.28 -10.82 -52.52
C MET A 287 17.95 -11.06 -53.25
N SER A 288 17.06 -11.93 -52.72
CA SER A 288 15.71 -12.08 -53.26
C SER A 288 14.77 -10.97 -52.75
N VAL A 289 13.64 -10.77 -53.47
CA VAL A 289 12.60 -9.83 -53.05
C VAL A 289 11.97 -10.26 -51.74
N GLY A 290 11.78 -11.56 -51.51
CA GLY A 290 11.27 -12.11 -50.25
C GLY A 290 12.23 -11.88 -49.10
N GLN A 291 13.56 -12.01 -49.33
CA GLN A 291 14.56 -11.67 -48.31
C GLN A 291 14.51 -10.19 -47.92
N LEU A 292 14.30 -9.28 -48.88
CA LEU A 292 14.13 -7.86 -48.60
C LEU A 292 12.89 -7.59 -47.73
N ILE A 293 11.77 -8.24 -48.04
CA ILE A 293 10.54 -8.13 -47.23
C ILE A 293 10.75 -8.67 -45.82
N SER A 294 11.38 -9.85 -45.70
CA SER A 294 11.77 -10.41 -44.39
C SER A 294 12.61 -9.41 -43.58
N PHE A 295 13.60 -8.79 -44.25
CA PHE A 295 14.50 -7.82 -43.64
C PHE A 295 13.73 -6.58 -43.14
N VAL A 296 12.80 -6.02 -43.92
CA VAL A 296 11.97 -4.87 -43.52
C VAL A 296 11.07 -5.23 -42.31
N LEU A 297 10.45 -6.41 -42.33
CA LEU A 297 9.62 -6.88 -41.21
C LEU A 297 10.44 -7.07 -39.94
N TYR A 298 11.59 -7.73 -40.00
CA TYR A 298 12.50 -7.85 -38.87
C TYR A 298 12.96 -6.49 -38.35
N SER A 299 13.34 -5.57 -39.26
CA SER A 299 13.74 -4.21 -38.89
C SER A 299 12.65 -3.48 -38.11
N THR A 300 11.39 -3.65 -38.53
CA THR A 300 10.23 -3.07 -37.86
C THR A 300 10.03 -3.66 -36.45
N PHE A 301 10.15 -4.99 -36.29
CA PHE A 301 10.03 -5.66 -34.99
C PHE A 301 11.15 -5.23 -34.04
N VAL A 302 12.39 -5.20 -34.52
CA VAL A 302 13.56 -4.76 -33.72
C VAL A 302 13.41 -3.29 -33.34
N GLY A 303 13.01 -2.43 -34.27
CA GLY A 303 12.80 -1.00 -34.02
C GLY A 303 11.70 -0.74 -32.96
N ALA A 304 10.56 -1.42 -33.08
CA ALA A 304 9.47 -1.33 -32.09
C ALA A 304 9.92 -1.82 -30.70
N SER A 305 10.74 -2.89 -30.66
CA SER A 305 11.27 -3.44 -29.42
C SER A 305 12.20 -2.47 -28.69
N PHE A 306 13.06 -1.74 -29.41
CA PHE A 306 13.89 -0.70 -28.82
C PHE A 306 13.06 0.43 -28.20
N GLY A 307 11.94 0.81 -28.83
CA GLY A 307 11.05 1.85 -28.31
C GLY A 307 10.42 1.50 -26.95
N GLY A 308 10.09 0.23 -26.73
CA GLY A 308 9.43 -0.25 -25.50
C GLY A 308 10.35 -0.42 -24.29
N ILE A 309 11.64 -0.73 -24.51
CA ILE A 309 12.58 -1.09 -23.40
C ILE A 309 12.71 0.01 -22.36
N ALA A 310 12.79 1.27 -22.76
CA ALA A 310 13.00 2.39 -21.84
C ALA A 310 11.84 2.56 -20.86
N GLU A 311 10.61 2.37 -21.32
CA GLU A 311 9.41 2.43 -20.50
C GLU A 311 9.34 1.25 -19.53
N LEU A 312 9.57 0.04 -20.03
CA LEU A 312 9.59 -1.19 -19.20
C LEU A 312 10.67 -1.11 -18.12
N TYR A 313 11.85 -0.59 -18.44
CA TYR A 313 12.90 -0.35 -17.46
C TYR A 313 12.48 0.65 -16.37
N ALA A 314 11.80 1.72 -16.73
CA ALA A 314 11.28 2.69 -15.77
C ALA A 314 10.19 2.07 -14.86
N GLN A 315 9.34 1.19 -15.40
CA GLN A 315 8.34 0.46 -14.62
C GLN A 315 9.02 -0.51 -13.63
N ILE A 316 10.04 -1.24 -14.07
CA ILE A 316 10.83 -2.12 -13.19
C ILE A 316 11.48 -1.32 -12.06
N GLN A 317 12.07 -0.15 -12.35
CA GLN A 317 12.64 0.71 -11.32
C GLN A 317 11.62 1.17 -10.28
N LYS A 318 10.41 1.54 -10.72
CA LYS A 318 9.31 1.90 -9.79
C LYS A 318 8.92 0.73 -8.91
N ALA A 319 8.81 -0.47 -9.47
CA ALA A 319 8.48 -1.68 -8.71
C ALA A 319 9.56 -2.06 -7.70
N ILE A 320 10.85 -1.89 -8.04
CA ILE A 320 11.95 -2.09 -7.10
C ILE A 320 11.81 -1.13 -5.91
N GLY A 321 11.54 0.17 -6.17
CA GLY A 321 11.30 1.14 -5.10
C GLY A 321 10.05 0.83 -4.26
N ALA A 322 8.97 0.35 -4.88
CA ALA A 322 7.77 -0.11 -4.17
C ALA A 322 8.10 -1.33 -3.28
N THR A 323 8.91 -2.26 -3.79
CA THR A 323 9.37 -3.43 -3.05
C THR A 323 10.18 -3.03 -1.82
N GLU A 324 11.12 -2.09 -1.95
CA GLU A 324 11.92 -1.61 -0.82
C GLU A 324 11.00 -1.07 0.31
N ARG A 325 10.01 -0.23 -0.04
CA ARG A 325 9.07 0.33 0.95
C ARG A 325 8.19 -0.73 1.62
N VAL A 326 7.78 -1.76 0.88
CA VAL A 326 7.01 -2.89 1.45
C VAL A 326 7.88 -3.71 2.40
N PHE A 327 9.14 -4.00 2.03
CA PHE A 327 10.05 -4.75 2.89
C PHE A 327 10.51 -3.94 4.11
N GLU A 328 10.64 -2.61 4.03
CA GLU A 328 10.84 -1.77 5.21
C GLU A 328 9.77 -2.00 6.29
N LEU A 329 8.49 -2.17 5.87
CA LEU A 329 7.40 -2.47 6.81
C LEU A 329 7.46 -3.90 7.34
N LEU A 330 7.94 -4.86 6.54
CA LEU A 330 8.12 -6.26 6.97
C LEU A 330 9.32 -6.43 7.91
N ASP A 331 10.34 -5.61 7.75
CA ASP A 331 11.57 -5.62 8.57
C ASP A 331 11.37 -4.92 9.93
N GLU A 332 10.29 -4.15 10.11
CA GLU A 332 9.96 -3.52 11.39
C GLU A 332 9.69 -4.58 12.46
N THR A 333 10.22 -4.34 13.64
CA THR A 333 10.15 -5.31 14.74
C THR A 333 8.75 -5.32 15.38
N PRO A 334 7.98 -6.42 15.30
CA PRO A 334 6.68 -6.52 15.92
C PRO A 334 6.79 -6.64 17.46
N GLU A 335 5.70 -6.28 18.15
CA GLU A 335 5.55 -6.63 19.57
C GLU A 335 5.59 -8.15 19.72
N LYS A 336 6.24 -8.61 20.79
CA LYS A 336 6.28 -10.05 21.13
C LYS A 336 4.89 -10.49 21.62
N ILE A 337 4.00 -10.76 20.69
CA ILE A 337 2.70 -11.35 20.93
C ILE A 337 2.88 -12.83 20.59
N GLN A 338 2.76 -13.70 21.58
CA GLN A 338 2.75 -15.14 21.35
C GLN A 338 1.40 -15.48 20.71
N GLY A 339 1.33 -15.43 19.38
CA GLY A 339 0.13 -15.83 18.63
C GLY A 339 -0.05 -17.33 18.72
N THR A 340 -0.65 -17.79 19.77
CA THR A 340 -1.18 -19.14 19.86
C THR A 340 -2.59 -19.15 19.29
N THR A 341 -2.81 -19.97 18.28
CA THR A 341 -4.13 -20.38 17.77
C THR A 341 -4.97 -21.13 18.82
N ALA A 342 -4.40 -21.45 19.97
CA ALA A 342 -5.09 -21.94 21.16
C ALA A 342 -5.21 -20.76 22.13
N HIS A 343 -6.44 -20.35 22.44
CA HIS A 343 -6.73 -19.44 23.53
C HIS A 343 -6.15 -20.01 24.82
N GLN A 344 -4.91 -19.61 25.16
CA GLN A 344 -4.44 -19.81 26.53
C GLN A 344 -5.42 -19.03 27.40
N SER A 345 -6.02 -19.72 28.38
CA SER A 345 -6.90 -19.10 29.35
C SER A 345 -6.15 -17.92 29.99
N ILE A 346 -6.65 -16.70 29.80
CA ILE A 346 -6.08 -15.51 30.40
C ILE A 346 -6.14 -15.72 31.93
N VAL A 347 -4.97 -15.86 32.54
CA VAL A 347 -4.87 -15.97 34.00
C VAL A 347 -5.29 -14.63 34.60
N LYS A 348 -6.35 -14.63 35.43
CA LYS A 348 -6.82 -13.42 36.09
C LYS A 348 -5.80 -12.93 37.09
N ILE A 349 -5.46 -11.65 37.01
CA ILE A 349 -4.68 -10.90 37.99
C ILE A 349 -5.63 -10.24 38.99
N LYS A 350 -5.16 -9.90 40.19
CA LYS A 350 -5.95 -9.14 41.17
C LYS A 350 -6.16 -7.70 40.68
N GLY A 351 -5.11 -7.06 40.16
CA GLY A 351 -5.16 -5.73 39.59
C GLY A 351 -4.73 -4.62 40.54
N ASN A 352 -3.84 -4.92 41.53
CA ASN A 352 -3.17 -3.86 42.27
C ASN A 352 -2.15 -3.19 41.33
N VAL A 353 -2.20 -1.88 41.18
CA VAL A 353 -1.32 -1.11 40.31
C VAL A 353 -0.43 -0.21 41.15
N ASN A 354 0.87 -0.22 40.86
CA ASN A 354 1.85 0.61 41.57
C ASN A 354 2.80 1.30 40.56
N PHE A 355 2.79 2.63 40.54
CA PHE A 355 3.73 3.47 39.81
C PHE A 355 4.80 3.93 40.81
N LYS A 356 6.08 3.73 40.50
CA LYS A 356 7.23 4.11 41.32
C LYS A 356 8.18 5.00 40.52
N ASN A 357 8.23 6.28 40.86
CA ASN A 357 9.13 7.27 40.27
C ASN A 357 9.16 7.23 38.73
N VAL A 358 7.99 7.18 38.10
CA VAL A 358 7.87 7.00 36.66
C VAL A 358 8.10 8.33 35.95
N ALA A 359 9.13 8.35 35.07
CA ALA A 359 9.41 9.44 34.14
C ALA A 359 9.19 8.96 32.69
N PHE A 360 8.66 9.85 31.85
CA PHE A 360 8.33 9.49 30.48
C PHE A 360 8.46 10.66 29.50
N LYS A 361 9.00 10.32 28.29
CA LYS A 361 9.08 11.19 27.11
C LYS A 361 8.58 10.43 25.87
N TYR A 362 7.74 11.08 25.05
CA TYR A 362 7.32 10.45 23.80
C TYR A 362 8.48 10.34 22.81
N PRO A 363 8.60 9.22 22.07
CA PRO A 363 9.65 9.06 21.03
C PRO A 363 9.65 10.16 19.96
N SER A 364 8.49 10.76 19.70
CA SER A 364 8.31 11.86 18.74
C SER A 364 8.73 13.23 19.27
N ARG A 365 8.90 13.41 20.61
CA ARG A 365 9.23 14.67 21.29
C ARG A 365 10.18 14.40 22.46
N LYS A 366 11.37 13.92 22.17
CA LYS A 366 12.38 13.50 23.15
C LYS A 366 12.85 14.62 24.08
N GLU A 367 12.69 15.87 23.67
CA GLU A 367 13.10 17.06 24.43
C GLU A 367 12.09 17.43 25.53
N MET A 368 10.84 16.94 25.45
CA MET A 368 9.77 17.29 26.37
C MET A 368 9.44 16.12 27.29
N GLU A 369 9.71 16.27 28.57
CA GLU A 369 9.33 15.32 29.60
C GLU A 369 7.86 15.53 29.97
N VAL A 370 7.04 14.50 29.74
CA VAL A 370 5.59 14.57 29.95
C VAL A 370 5.21 14.09 31.36
N LEU A 371 5.87 13.07 31.87
CA LEU A 371 5.73 12.63 33.24
C LEU A 371 7.08 12.77 33.95
N LYS A 372 7.05 13.34 35.16
CA LYS A 372 8.22 13.57 36.01
C LYS A 372 7.94 12.96 37.37
N ASP A 373 8.68 11.91 37.70
CA ASP A 373 8.67 11.28 39.02
C ASP A 373 7.26 10.95 39.56
N VAL A 374 6.41 10.36 38.71
CA VAL A 374 5.02 10.03 39.09
C VAL A 374 4.99 8.75 39.92
N SER A 375 4.47 8.85 41.14
CA SER A 375 4.33 7.73 42.08
C SER A 375 2.91 7.68 42.67
N PHE A 376 2.22 6.55 42.53
CA PHE A 376 0.93 6.29 43.17
C PHE A 376 0.64 4.79 43.23
N THR A 377 -0.26 4.40 44.13
CA THR A 377 -0.72 3.01 44.28
C THR A 377 -2.22 2.96 44.20
N ALA A 378 -2.77 2.04 43.38
CA ALA A 378 -4.18 1.70 43.33
C ALA A 378 -4.35 0.25 43.81
N GLN A 379 -5.09 0.04 44.88
CA GLN A 379 -5.42 -1.31 45.38
C GLN A 379 -6.58 -1.89 44.56
N PHE A 380 -6.72 -3.22 44.62
CA PHE A 380 -7.84 -3.91 43.98
C PHE A 380 -9.19 -3.29 44.37
N GLY A 381 -10.00 -3.00 43.36
CA GLY A 381 -11.33 -2.43 43.51
C GLY A 381 -11.38 -0.91 43.74
N GLN A 382 -10.24 -0.25 43.90
CA GLN A 382 -10.19 1.22 44.06
C GLN A 382 -10.43 1.98 42.75
N LYS A 383 -11.06 3.15 42.88
CA LYS A 383 -11.29 4.12 41.83
C LYS A 383 -10.30 5.28 41.97
N ILE A 384 -9.37 5.43 41.04
CA ILE A 384 -8.37 6.51 41.04
C ILE A 384 -8.78 7.54 39.97
N ALA A 385 -9.09 8.75 40.39
CA ALA A 385 -9.34 9.87 39.47
C ALA A 385 -8.06 10.62 39.21
N ILE A 386 -7.68 10.75 37.92
CA ILE A 386 -6.54 11.55 37.48
C ILE A 386 -7.07 12.87 36.95
N VAL A 387 -6.63 14.00 37.55
CA VAL A 387 -7.04 15.35 37.21
C VAL A 387 -5.82 16.23 36.87
N GLY A 388 -6.02 17.29 36.12
CA GLY A 388 -4.96 18.24 35.78
C GLY A 388 -5.28 18.98 34.47
N PRO A 389 -4.49 20.00 34.09
CA PRO A 389 -4.70 20.74 32.86
C PRO A 389 -4.56 19.87 31.60
N SER A 390 -5.02 20.37 30.46
CA SER A 390 -4.79 19.69 29.18
C SER A 390 -3.28 19.60 28.91
N GLY A 391 -2.80 18.43 28.51
CA GLY A 391 -1.37 18.18 28.29
C GLY A 391 -0.55 17.76 29.51
N ALA A 392 -1.13 17.68 30.71
CA ALA A 392 -0.42 17.26 31.93
C ALA A 392 0.05 15.80 31.95
N GLY A 393 -0.31 14.99 30.95
CA GLY A 393 0.12 13.58 30.91
C GLY A 393 -0.92 12.55 31.37
N LYS A 394 -2.18 12.95 31.59
CA LYS A 394 -3.25 12.06 32.06
C LYS A 394 -3.42 10.81 31.16
N SER A 395 -3.62 11.00 29.86
CA SER A 395 -3.76 9.88 28.90
C SER A 395 -2.43 9.14 28.67
N THR A 396 -1.30 9.74 29.07
CA THR A 396 0.01 9.08 29.03
C THR A 396 0.08 7.96 30.08
N ILE A 397 -0.46 8.16 31.29
CA ILE A 397 -0.53 7.12 32.32
C ILE A 397 -1.30 5.90 31.78
N ALA A 398 -2.45 6.12 31.14
CA ALA A 398 -3.23 5.07 30.51
C ALA A 398 -2.43 4.31 29.43
N SER A 399 -1.71 5.05 28.59
CA SER A 399 -0.89 4.48 27.52
C SER A 399 0.30 3.65 28.06
N LEU A 400 0.91 4.09 29.14
CA LEU A 400 2.00 3.36 29.80
C LEU A 400 1.50 2.09 30.50
N LEU A 401 0.34 2.15 31.14
CA LEU A 401 -0.27 0.98 31.77
C LEU A 401 -0.62 -0.11 30.75
N LEU A 402 -1.14 0.28 29.59
CA LEU A 402 -1.39 -0.62 28.44
C LEU A 402 -0.09 -1.08 27.75
N ARG A 403 1.05 -0.58 28.21
CA ARG A 403 2.36 -0.86 27.61
C ARG A 403 2.41 -0.52 26.12
N PHE A 404 1.79 0.63 25.73
CA PHE A 404 1.91 1.16 24.38
C PHE A 404 3.26 1.82 24.14
N TYR A 405 3.89 2.30 25.21
CA TYR A 405 5.23 2.90 25.21
C TYR A 405 6.04 2.35 26.39
N SER A 406 7.36 2.39 26.26
CA SER A 406 8.28 2.03 27.35
C SER A 406 8.60 3.26 28.20
N ILE A 407 8.66 3.11 29.51
CA ILE A 407 9.08 4.16 30.44
C ILE A 407 10.57 4.49 30.29
N ALA A 408 10.97 5.71 30.62
CA ALA A 408 12.37 6.12 30.64
C ALA A 408 13.04 5.76 31.96
N GLU A 409 12.37 6.03 33.09
CA GLU A 409 12.86 5.79 34.45
C GLU A 409 11.70 5.32 35.34
N GLY A 410 12.04 4.69 36.47
CA GLY A 410 11.09 4.17 37.42
C GLY A 410 10.59 2.74 37.10
N SER A 411 9.48 2.35 37.71
CA SER A 411 8.82 1.06 37.44
C SER A 411 7.30 1.16 37.54
N ILE A 412 6.62 0.32 36.76
CA ILE A 412 5.17 0.11 36.87
C ILE A 412 4.98 -1.37 37.21
N GLU A 413 4.30 -1.63 38.31
CA GLU A 413 4.06 -2.98 38.78
C GLU A 413 2.56 -3.27 38.87
N ILE A 414 2.19 -4.51 38.57
CA ILE A 414 0.85 -5.03 38.76
C ILE A 414 0.98 -6.28 39.65
N ASP A 415 0.26 -6.31 40.78
CA ASP A 415 0.34 -7.39 41.79
C ASP A 415 1.80 -7.70 42.18
N ASN A 416 2.61 -6.67 42.43
CA ASN A 416 4.03 -6.72 42.80
C ASN A 416 4.95 -7.32 41.71
N LYS A 417 4.49 -7.46 40.48
CA LYS A 417 5.28 -7.90 39.32
C LYS A 417 5.39 -6.78 38.31
N ASN A 418 6.60 -6.54 37.76
CA ASN A 418 6.81 -5.50 36.77
C ASN A 418 5.99 -5.79 35.50
N ILE A 419 5.39 -4.76 34.88
CA ILE A 419 4.58 -4.91 33.67
C ILE A 419 5.35 -5.50 32.46
N TYR A 420 6.67 -5.38 32.45
CA TYR A 420 7.53 -5.94 31.40
C TYR A 420 7.78 -7.45 31.58
N ASP A 421 7.53 -8.00 32.76
CA ASP A 421 7.66 -9.43 33.06
C ASP A 421 6.39 -10.21 32.73
N TYR A 422 5.30 -9.51 32.38
CA TYR A 422 4.08 -10.14 31.89
C TYR A 422 4.21 -10.36 30.36
N ASP A 423 3.62 -11.47 29.92
CA ASP A 423 3.29 -11.59 28.49
C ASP A 423 2.27 -10.49 28.12
N LEU A 424 2.46 -9.87 26.95
CA LEU A 424 1.65 -8.74 26.51
C LEU A 424 0.17 -9.11 26.34
N GLU A 425 -0.12 -10.33 25.89
CA GLU A 425 -1.46 -10.85 25.73
C GLU A 425 -2.15 -11.05 27.08
N GLN A 426 -1.43 -11.62 28.06
CA GLN A 426 -1.89 -11.78 29.44
C GLN A 426 -2.15 -10.43 30.13
N LEU A 427 -1.24 -9.47 29.94
CA LEU A 427 -1.35 -8.12 30.48
C LEU A 427 -2.58 -7.41 29.93
N ARG A 428 -2.65 -7.25 28.61
CA ARG A 428 -3.75 -6.54 27.91
C ARG A 428 -5.07 -7.31 28.01
N GLY A 429 -5.03 -8.62 28.16
CA GLY A 429 -6.21 -9.46 28.37
C GLY A 429 -6.96 -9.14 29.69
N ASN A 430 -6.22 -8.74 30.73
CA ASN A 430 -6.76 -8.35 32.03
C ASN A 430 -7.13 -6.86 32.13
N MET A 431 -6.95 -6.08 31.06
CA MET A 431 -7.24 -4.64 31.02
C MET A 431 -8.31 -4.33 29.97
N SER A 432 -9.07 -3.28 30.20
CA SER A 432 -9.96 -2.69 29.20
C SER A 432 -9.89 -1.18 29.25
N ILE A 433 -10.13 -0.55 28.09
CA ILE A 433 -10.21 0.91 27.98
C ILE A 433 -11.56 1.30 27.38
N VAL A 434 -12.20 2.31 27.96
CA VAL A 434 -13.31 3.05 27.35
C VAL A 434 -12.74 4.43 26.99
N PRO A 435 -12.41 4.67 25.71
CA PRO A 435 -11.79 5.92 25.28
C PRO A 435 -12.81 7.06 25.19
N GLN A 436 -12.32 8.30 25.17
CA GLN A 436 -13.12 9.51 24.96
C GLN A 436 -13.82 9.47 23.60
N ASP A 437 -13.05 9.25 22.53
CA ASP A 437 -13.57 9.08 21.18
C ASP A 437 -13.75 7.60 20.88
N VAL A 438 -14.98 7.12 20.97
CA VAL A 438 -15.30 5.72 20.72
C VAL A 438 -15.27 5.43 19.23
N ILE A 439 -14.38 4.53 18.83
CA ILE A 439 -14.31 3.97 17.48
C ILE A 439 -15.03 2.62 17.46
N LEU A 440 -16.05 2.49 16.62
CA LEU A 440 -16.65 1.23 16.27
C LEU A 440 -16.10 0.74 14.94
N PHE A 441 -15.84 -0.56 14.85
CA PHE A 441 -15.43 -1.17 13.59
C PHE A 441 -16.62 -1.29 12.64
N GLY A 442 -16.37 -1.20 11.34
CA GLY A 442 -17.40 -1.50 10.34
C GLY A 442 -17.92 -2.92 10.55
N GLY A 443 -19.25 -3.06 10.53
CA GLY A 443 -19.93 -4.33 10.84
C GLY A 443 -21.16 -4.11 11.70
N THR A 444 -21.62 -5.15 12.38
CA THR A 444 -22.85 -5.14 13.20
C THR A 444 -22.57 -4.67 14.64
N ILE A 445 -23.64 -4.32 15.38
CA ILE A 445 -23.56 -4.05 16.82
C ILE A 445 -23.06 -5.29 17.56
N ARG A 446 -23.55 -6.48 17.18
CA ARG A 446 -23.10 -7.79 17.68
C ARG A 446 -21.59 -7.93 17.63
N GLU A 447 -21.01 -7.76 16.43
CA GLU A 447 -19.56 -7.87 16.20
C GLU A 447 -18.77 -6.85 17.03
N ASN A 448 -19.30 -5.66 17.17
CA ASN A 448 -18.66 -4.62 17.98
C ASN A 448 -18.65 -4.92 19.46
N ILE A 449 -19.70 -5.50 20.03
CA ILE A 449 -19.73 -5.93 21.44
C ILE A 449 -18.84 -7.17 21.60
N ALA A 450 -18.98 -8.17 20.73
CA ALA A 450 -18.20 -9.41 20.75
C ALA A 450 -16.70 -9.19 20.58
N TYR A 451 -16.25 -8.02 20.08
CA TYR A 451 -14.83 -7.67 20.01
C TYR A 451 -14.09 -7.77 21.34
N GLY A 452 -14.79 -7.60 22.47
CA GLY A 452 -14.25 -7.81 23.82
C GLY A 452 -13.95 -9.29 24.15
N LYS A 453 -14.74 -10.22 23.56
CA LYS A 453 -14.63 -11.68 23.71
C LYS A 453 -15.17 -12.33 22.44
N PRO A 454 -14.31 -12.60 21.42
CA PRO A 454 -14.75 -13.05 20.09
C PRO A 454 -15.60 -14.31 20.06
N ASN A 455 -15.47 -15.20 21.06
CA ASN A 455 -16.23 -16.45 21.17
C ASN A 455 -17.37 -16.36 22.21
N ALA A 456 -17.89 -15.15 22.48
CA ALA A 456 -19.01 -14.98 23.39
C ALA A 456 -20.30 -15.56 22.83
N THR A 457 -21.13 -16.15 23.70
CA THR A 457 -22.47 -16.60 23.31
C THR A 457 -23.41 -15.40 23.13
N GLU A 458 -24.55 -15.63 22.49
CA GLU A 458 -25.54 -14.56 22.32
C GLU A 458 -26.08 -14.06 23.64
N GLU A 459 -26.29 -14.96 24.60
CA GLU A 459 -26.74 -14.61 25.94
C GLU A 459 -25.72 -13.71 26.67
N GLU A 460 -24.42 -13.98 26.53
CA GLU A 460 -23.36 -13.16 27.12
C GLU A 460 -23.34 -11.76 26.47
N ILE A 461 -23.53 -11.66 25.15
CA ILE A 461 -23.59 -10.38 24.43
C ILE A 461 -24.82 -9.57 24.87
N LEU A 462 -25.99 -10.22 24.97
CA LEU A 462 -27.22 -9.57 25.44
C LEU A 462 -27.09 -9.10 26.87
N ALA A 463 -26.55 -9.93 27.77
CA ALA A 463 -26.32 -9.56 29.17
C ALA A 463 -25.38 -8.34 29.30
N ALA A 464 -24.31 -8.30 28.50
CA ALA A 464 -23.40 -7.17 28.48
C ALA A 464 -24.10 -5.89 27.91
N ALA A 465 -24.94 -6.03 26.90
CA ALA A 465 -25.72 -4.93 26.33
C ALA A 465 -26.76 -4.38 27.35
N GLN A 466 -27.38 -5.26 28.14
CA GLN A 466 -28.32 -4.87 29.20
C GLN A 466 -27.61 -4.09 30.32
N GLN A 467 -26.48 -4.62 30.81
CA GLN A 467 -25.69 -3.96 31.86
C GLN A 467 -25.11 -2.61 31.40
N ALA A 468 -24.88 -2.43 30.10
CA ALA A 468 -24.41 -1.18 29.49
C ALA A 468 -25.55 -0.20 29.16
N ASN A 469 -26.79 -0.45 29.56
CA ASN A 469 -27.97 0.32 29.16
C ASN A 469 -28.11 0.45 27.61
N ALA A 470 -27.57 -0.53 26.87
CA ALA A 470 -27.58 -0.51 25.40
C ALA A 470 -28.76 -1.28 24.81
N TYR A 471 -29.33 -2.24 25.53
CA TYR A 471 -30.34 -3.17 25.06
C TYR A 471 -31.57 -2.46 24.44
N ASN A 472 -32.11 -1.46 25.12
CA ASN A 472 -33.36 -0.78 24.70
C ASN A 472 -33.21 -0.11 23.33
N PHE A 473 -32.10 0.60 23.08
CA PHE A 473 -31.92 1.23 21.77
C PHE A 473 -31.56 0.20 20.69
N ILE A 474 -30.86 -0.89 21.05
CA ILE A 474 -30.57 -1.99 20.11
C ILE A 474 -31.88 -2.63 19.64
N GLU A 475 -32.80 -2.95 20.56
CA GLU A 475 -34.10 -3.52 20.25
C GLU A 475 -35.01 -2.57 19.42
N SER A 476 -34.76 -1.26 19.48
CA SER A 476 -35.51 -0.30 18.66
C SER A 476 -35.12 -0.31 17.18
N PHE A 477 -33.97 -0.89 16.84
CA PHE A 477 -33.58 -1.05 15.44
C PHE A 477 -34.26 -2.27 14.79
N PRO A 478 -34.65 -2.19 13.49
CA PRO A 478 -35.27 -3.31 12.79
C PRO A 478 -34.42 -4.60 12.82
N GLU A 479 -33.10 -4.44 12.69
CA GLU A 479 -32.12 -5.55 12.63
C GLU A 479 -31.50 -5.85 14.00
N LYS A 480 -31.92 -5.16 15.05
CA LYS A 480 -31.46 -5.35 16.44
C LYS A 480 -29.93 -5.42 16.55
N LEU A 481 -29.36 -6.50 17.11
CA LEU A 481 -27.92 -6.72 17.22
C LEU A 481 -27.20 -6.79 15.86
N ASP A 482 -27.91 -7.16 14.79
CA ASP A 482 -27.33 -7.29 13.45
C ASP A 482 -27.36 -5.96 12.66
N THR A 483 -27.82 -4.88 13.28
CA THR A 483 -27.78 -3.53 12.71
C THR A 483 -26.35 -3.11 12.40
N ILE A 484 -26.12 -2.69 11.14
CA ILE A 484 -24.80 -2.24 10.66
C ILE A 484 -24.57 -0.80 11.14
N VAL A 485 -23.51 -0.60 11.93
CA VAL A 485 -23.16 0.69 12.55
C VAL A 485 -22.57 1.72 11.58
N GLY A 486 -22.17 1.31 10.38
CA GLY A 486 -21.47 2.15 9.42
C GLY A 486 -20.00 2.37 9.75
N GLU A 487 -19.30 3.11 8.89
CA GLU A 487 -17.89 3.43 9.10
C GLU A 487 -17.73 4.27 10.37
N ARG A 488 -16.89 3.81 11.31
CA ARG A 488 -16.67 4.42 12.64
C ARG A 488 -17.93 4.64 13.48
N GLY A 489 -19.03 3.94 13.18
CA GLY A 489 -20.28 4.08 13.93
C GLY A 489 -21.06 5.39 13.66
N VAL A 490 -20.88 5.99 12.48
CA VAL A 490 -21.47 7.28 12.11
C VAL A 490 -23.00 7.30 12.17
N LYS A 491 -23.64 6.13 12.09
CA LYS A 491 -25.11 5.98 12.16
C LYS A 491 -25.67 6.04 13.59
N LEU A 492 -24.80 6.05 14.61
CA LEU A 492 -25.18 6.03 16.03
C LEU A 492 -24.88 7.38 16.70
N SER A 493 -25.69 7.74 17.71
CA SER A 493 -25.41 8.91 18.54
C SER A 493 -24.14 8.70 19.39
N GLY A 494 -23.55 9.76 19.92
CA GLY A 494 -22.39 9.69 20.81
C GLY A 494 -22.61 8.76 22.01
N GLY A 495 -23.77 8.90 22.67
CA GLY A 495 -24.14 8.06 23.81
C GLY A 495 -24.40 6.61 23.45
N GLN A 496 -24.94 6.31 22.26
CA GLN A 496 -25.11 4.95 21.77
C GLN A 496 -23.75 4.29 21.51
N ARG A 497 -22.81 4.98 20.85
CA ARG A 497 -21.44 4.47 20.65
C ARG A 497 -20.74 4.17 21.97
N GLN A 498 -20.88 5.06 22.94
CA GLN A 498 -20.27 4.87 24.26
C GLN A 498 -20.83 3.66 24.99
N ARG A 499 -22.17 3.47 25.01
CA ARG A 499 -22.79 2.30 25.63
C ARG A 499 -22.36 0.99 24.96
N ILE A 500 -22.14 0.97 23.64
CA ILE A 500 -21.54 -0.20 22.96
C ILE A 500 -20.09 -0.44 23.42
N ALA A 501 -19.28 0.61 23.60
CA ALA A 501 -17.91 0.47 24.11
C ALA A 501 -17.89 -0.04 25.57
N ILE A 502 -18.85 0.40 26.39
CA ILE A 502 -19.03 -0.11 27.76
C ILE A 502 -19.45 -1.58 27.74
N ALA A 503 -20.40 -1.97 26.86
CA ALA A 503 -20.79 -3.37 26.67
C ALA A 503 -19.60 -4.25 26.25
N ARG A 504 -18.75 -3.78 25.33
CA ARG A 504 -17.49 -4.43 24.94
C ARG A 504 -16.56 -4.64 26.14
N ALA A 505 -16.44 -3.64 27.01
CA ALA A 505 -15.59 -3.72 28.21
C ALA A 505 -16.19 -4.66 29.27
N LEU A 506 -17.51 -4.65 29.46
CA LEU A 506 -18.23 -5.57 30.36
C LEU A 506 -18.06 -7.03 29.93
N LEU A 507 -18.24 -7.31 28.65
CA LEU A 507 -18.09 -8.65 28.09
C LEU A 507 -16.68 -9.20 28.24
N LYS A 508 -15.65 -8.34 28.13
CA LYS A 508 -14.25 -8.71 28.35
C LYS A 508 -13.98 -9.04 29.82
N ASN A 509 -14.70 -8.42 30.77
CA ASN A 509 -14.57 -8.61 32.20
C ASN A 509 -13.13 -8.43 32.73
N PRO A 510 -12.51 -7.25 32.58
CA PRO A 510 -11.13 -6.98 32.97
C PRO A 510 -10.96 -6.85 34.49
N SER A 511 -9.73 -7.07 35.02
CA SER A 511 -9.35 -6.74 36.40
C SER A 511 -9.02 -5.26 36.57
N ILE A 512 -8.46 -4.63 35.53
CA ILE A 512 -8.09 -3.21 35.52
C ILE A 512 -8.86 -2.51 34.40
N LEU A 513 -9.52 -1.42 34.78
CA LEU A 513 -10.32 -0.60 33.88
C LEU A 513 -9.69 0.79 33.69
N ILE A 514 -9.62 1.26 32.46
CA ILE A 514 -9.17 2.60 32.11
C ILE A 514 -10.34 3.34 31.48
N LEU A 515 -10.72 4.48 32.06
CA LEU A 515 -11.80 5.33 31.57
C LEU A 515 -11.21 6.69 31.17
N ASP A 516 -11.34 7.07 29.90
CA ASP A 516 -10.88 8.38 29.40
C ASP A 516 -12.12 9.21 29.04
N GLU A 517 -12.48 10.18 29.88
CA GLU A 517 -13.54 11.20 29.70
C GLU A 517 -14.82 10.73 28.96
N ALA A 518 -15.41 9.67 29.41
CA ALA A 518 -16.47 8.97 28.69
C ALA A 518 -17.82 9.75 28.49
N THR A 519 -17.95 11.05 28.87
CA THR A 519 -19.26 11.73 28.86
C THR A 519 -19.27 13.18 28.34
N SER A 520 -18.17 13.72 27.81
CA SER A 520 -17.99 15.17 27.59
C SER A 520 -18.87 15.85 26.52
N SER A 521 -19.55 15.09 25.67
CA SER A 521 -20.35 15.64 24.55
C SER A 521 -21.74 15.02 24.40
N LEU A 522 -22.35 14.59 25.54
CA LEU A 522 -23.63 13.91 25.54
C LEU A 522 -24.77 14.83 26.03
N ASP A 523 -25.97 14.59 25.53
CA ASP A 523 -27.18 15.11 26.11
C ASP A 523 -27.43 14.53 27.52
N SER A 524 -28.18 15.22 28.36
CA SER A 524 -28.36 14.89 29.77
C SER A 524 -28.96 13.49 30.02
N GLU A 525 -29.85 13.02 29.13
CA GLU A 525 -30.44 11.69 29.24
C GLU A 525 -29.45 10.59 28.90
N SER A 526 -28.75 10.72 27.77
CA SER A 526 -27.67 9.81 27.36
C SER A 526 -26.54 9.79 28.37
N GLU A 527 -26.19 10.93 28.95
CA GLU A 527 -25.18 11.04 30.01
C GLU A 527 -25.53 10.20 31.22
N LYS A 528 -26.77 10.30 31.72
CA LYS A 528 -27.23 9.53 32.87
C LYS A 528 -27.12 8.04 32.61
N LEU A 529 -27.59 7.54 31.48
CA LEU A 529 -27.52 6.13 31.11
C LEU A 529 -26.08 5.63 30.97
N VAL A 530 -25.18 6.45 30.41
CA VAL A 530 -23.75 6.13 30.32
C VAL A 530 -23.10 6.09 31.69
N GLN A 531 -23.43 7.04 32.59
CA GLN A 531 -22.88 7.09 33.94
C GLN A 531 -23.31 5.86 34.74
N GLU A 532 -24.59 5.48 34.73
CA GLU A 532 -25.10 4.25 35.36
C GLU A 532 -24.36 3.00 34.85
N ALA A 533 -24.16 2.90 33.54
CA ALA A 533 -23.41 1.78 32.94
C ALA A 533 -21.94 1.75 33.35
N LEU A 534 -21.29 2.92 33.49
CA LEU A 534 -19.92 3.03 33.97
C LEU A 534 -19.80 2.61 35.46
N GLU A 535 -20.79 2.99 36.28
CA GLU A 535 -20.82 2.56 37.69
C GLU A 535 -20.90 1.04 37.80
N ILE A 536 -21.76 0.39 37.03
CA ILE A 536 -21.83 -1.09 36.96
C ILE A 536 -20.50 -1.67 36.48
N LEU A 537 -19.89 -1.07 35.44
CA LEU A 537 -18.62 -1.52 34.89
C LEU A 537 -17.46 -1.43 35.91
N MET A 538 -17.47 -0.44 36.83
CA MET A 538 -16.41 -0.25 37.81
C MET A 538 -16.48 -1.19 39.01
N VAL A 539 -17.62 -1.83 39.29
CA VAL A 539 -17.78 -2.70 40.45
C VAL A 539 -16.79 -3.86 40.42
N GLY A 540 -16.02 -4.01 41.51
CA GLY A 540 -15.06 -5.11 41.69
C GLY A 540 -13.84 -5.03 40.76
N ARG A 541 -13.52 -3.85 40.22
CA ARG A 541 -12.38 -3.64 39.32
C ARG A 541 -11.57 -2.43 39.76
N THR A 542 -10.24 -2.52 39.61
CA THR A 542 -9.38 -1.35 39.81
C THR A 542 -9.58 -0.39 38.62
N SER A 543 -10.06 0.80 38.91
CA SER A 543 -10.47 1.76 37.88
C SER A 543 -9.59 2.99 37.90
N ILE A 544 -8.92 3.26 36.77
CA ILE A 544 -8.14 4.49 36.52
C ILE A 544 -8.96 5.39 35.61
N ILE A 545 -9.35 6.55 36.13
CA ILE A 545 -10.32 7.43 35.50
C ILE A 545 -9.64 8.77 35.17
N ILE A 546 -9.51 9.11 33.91
CA ILE A 546 -9.11 10.45 33.49
C ILE A 546 -10.37 11.32 33.59
N ALA A 547 -10.43 12.12 34.66
CA ALA A 547 -11.65 12.83 35.05
C ALA A 547 -11.61 14.29 34.57
N HIS A 548 -12.70 14.70 33.90
CA HIS A 548 -12.98 16.07 33.54
C HIS A 548 -14.29 16.58 34.18
N ARG A 549 -15.00 15.72 34.91
CA ARG A 549 -16.27 16.06 35.58
C ARG A 549 -16.17 15.89 37.08
N LEU A 550 -16.80 16.81 37.80
CA LEU A 550 -16.80 16.87 39.26
C LEU A 550 -17.51 15.65 39.88
N SER A 551 -18.55 15.12 39.22
CA SER A 551 -19.27 13.91 39.68
C SER A 551 -18.36 12.70 39.75
N THR A 552 -17.55 12.47 38.73
CA THR A 552 -16.60 11.36 38.67
C THR A 552 -15.48 11.51 39.69
N ILE A 553 -15.01 12.74 39.92
CA ILE A 553 -13.97 13.02 40.93
C ILE A 553 -14.48 12.76 42.34
N ARG A 554 -15.74 13.10 42.63
CA ARG A 554 -16.36 12.91 43.95
C ARG A 554 -16.55 11.45 44.36
N SER A 555 -16.73 10.55 43.40
CA SER A 555 -16.93 9.11 43.61
C SER A 555 -15.61 8.32 43.65
N ALA A 556 -14.45 8.99 43.49
CA ALA A 556 -13.14 8.36 43.51
C ALA A 556 -12.64 8.14 44.93
N ASP A 557 -11.98 7.01 45.17
CA ASP A 557 -11.31 6.69 46.45
C ASP A 557 -10.01 7.49 46.62
N GLN A 558 -9.36 7.83 45.53
CA GLN A 558 -8.14 8.63 45.49
C GLN A 558 -8.15 9.58 44.29
N ILE A 559 -7.63 10.78 44.50
CA ILE A 559 -7.45 11.78 43.42
C ILE A 559 -5.97 12.03 43.20
N LEU A 560 -5.50 11.80 41.97
CA LEU A 560 -4.14 12.11 41.53
C LEU A 560 -4.17 13.41 40.75
N VAL A 561 -3.45 14.42 41.22
CA VAL A 561 -3.31 15.74 40.53
C VAL A 561 -1.96 15.79 39.80
N LEU A 562 -2.00 15.98 38.48
CA LEU A 562 -0.82 16.08 37.63
C LEU A 562 -0.53 17.53 37.24
#